data_ca4e42de113c41eb55506543936dd04e
#
_entry.id   ca4e42de113c41eb55506543936dd04e
#
_cell.length_a   1.000
_cell.length_b   1.000
_cell.length_c   1.000
_cell.angle_alpha   90.00
_cell.angle_beta   90.00
_cell.angle_gamma   90.00
#
_symmetry.space_group_name_H-M   'P 1'
#
loop_
_entity.id
_entity.type
_entity.pdbx_description
1 polymer ?
#
loop_
_entity_poly.entity_id
_entity_poly.type
_entity_poly.pdbx_seq_one_letter_code
_entity_poly.pdbx_strand_id
1 'polypeptide(L)'
;ATMAVRMHGDVSFSQGGSHYDVLYCLKNYGICPEDAMPLPGTLYGDTLANFNEFFDVMTPYVEAVAKSKAKSLSPVWKQGLQGILDSYLGKCPESFKYEGKTYTPKSFVESLGLNLDDYVSITSFTHHPFWTQFTVEVQDNWRWPLSWNVPMDDMMRIIDNAVMNGYTVAWGGDVSEEGITRDGL
;
A
#
# COMPACT_ATOMS: atom_id res chain seq x y z
N ALA A 1 4.88 9.87 5.40
CA ALA A 1 5.03 11.29 5.74
C ALA A 1 5.44 11.52 7.21
N THR A 2 4.63 11.11 8.20
CA THR A 2 4.94 11.38 9.63
C THR A 2 6.29 10.80 10.07
N MET A 3 6.64 9.62 9.61
CA MET A 3 7.95 9.00 9.91
C MET A 3 9.09 9.79 9.27
N ALA A 4 8.99 10.12 8.00
CA ALA A 4 10.00 10.93 7.31
C ALA A 4 10.23 12.28 8.00
N VAL A 5 9.16 12.94 8.46
CA VAL A 5 9.26 14.19 9.21
C VAL A 5 9.92 13.98 10.57
N ARG A 6 9.58 12.94 11.32
CA ARG A 6 10.21 12.63 12.62
C ARG A 6 11.68 12.28 12.51
N MET A 7 12.09 11.66 11.42
CA MET A 7 13.46 11.27 11.13
C MET A 7 14.23 12.35 10.34
N HIS A 8 13.71 13.56 10.28
CA HIS A 8 14.33 14.73 9.61
C HIS A 8 14.75 14.47 8.16
N GLY A 9 14.05 13.56 7.48
CA GLY A 9 14.32 13.20 6.10
C GLY A 9 15.34 12.08 5.91
N ASP A 10 15.86 11.47 6.97
CA ASP A 10 16.74 10.30 6.88
C ASP A 10 16.01 9.05 6.38
N VAL A 11 14.68 9.03 6.48
CA VAL A 11 13.83 8.02 5.89
C VAL A 11 13.20 8.60 4.63
N SER A 12 13.40 7.94 3.50
CA SER A 12 12.84 8.36 2.21
C SER A 12 11.32 8.38 2.26
N PHE A 13 10.73 9.36 1.57
CA PHE A 13 9.30 9.43 1.33
C PHE A 13 9.07 9.37 -0.17
N SER A 14 8.60 8.24 -0.65
CA SER A 14 8.39 7.95 -2.07
C SER A 14 7.13 7.13 -2.28
N GLN A 15 6.83 6.81 -3.52
CA GLN A 15 5.84 5.81 -3.89
C GLN A 15 6.33 4.43 -3.47
N GLY A 16 5.40 3.55 -3.18
CA GLY A 16 5.67 2.17 -2.86
C GLY A 16 4.97 1.71 -1.59
N GLY A 17 4.97 0.41 -1.40
CA GLY A 17 4.35 -0.26 -0.26
C GLY A 17 4.26 -1.75 -0.50
N SER A 18 4.03 -2.50 0.55
CA SER A 18 3.82 -3.93 0.54
C SER A 18 2.34 -4.25 0.29
N HIS A 19 2.04 -5.35 -0.40
CA HIS A 19 0.68 -5.87 -0.51
C HIS A 19 0.04 -6.09 0.88
N TYR A 20 0.84 -6.40 1.87
CA TYR A 20 0.38 -6.57 3.25
C TYR A 20 -0.12 -5.27 3.89
N ASP A 21 0.31 -4.12 3.40
CA ASP A 21 -0.19 -2.82 3.86
C ASP A 21 -1.65 -2.59 3.47
N VAL A 22 -2.10 -3.21 2.37
CA VAL A 22 -3.52 -3.19 1.97
C VAL A 22 -4.39 -3.82 3.07
N LEU A 23 -4.00 -4.99 3.59
CA LEU A 23 -4.72 -5.66 4.67
C LEU A 23 -4.80 -4.80 5.93
N TYR A 24 -3.71 -4.13 6.27
CA TYR A 24 -3.70 -3.19 7.37
C TYR A 24 -4.67 -2.02 7.15
N CYS A 25 -4.69 -1.47 5.95
CA CYS A 25 -5.62 -0.39 5.59
C CYS A 25 -7.06 -0.86 5.68
N LEU A 26 -7.39 -2.02 5.12
CA LEU A 26 -8.73 -2.62 5.21
C LEU A 26 -9.17 -2.79 6.67
N LYS A 27 -8.30 -3.33 7.52
CA LYS A 27 -8.56 -3.57 8.95
C LYS A 27 -8.78 -2.29 9.76
N ASN A 28 -7.99 -1.26 9.50
CA ASN A 28 -7.97 -0.06 10.33
C ASN A 28 -8.85 1.06 9.80
N TYR A 29 -8.96 1.20 8.49
CA TYR A 29 -9.63 2.32 7.83
C TYR A 29 -10.83 1.91 6.99
N GLY A 30 -10.88 0.67 6.53
CA GLY A 30 -11.89 0.19 5.61
C GLY A 30 -11.55 0.49 4.16
N ILE A 31 -12.54 0.37 3.29
CA ILE A 31 -12.46 0.66 1.85
C ILE A 31 -13.79 1.19 1.35
N CYS A 32 -13.79 1.93 0.26
CA CYS A 32 -15.00 2.31 -0.48
C CYS A 32 -14.83 1.97 -1.97
N PRO A 33 -15.93 1.78 -2.71
CA PRO A 33 -15.89 1.66 -4.15
C PRO A 33 -15.37 2.95 -4.80
N GLU A 34 -14.82 2.84 -6.01
CA GLU A 34 -14.30 3.96 -6.78
C GLU A 34 -15.35 5.07 -6.99
N ASP A 35 -16.59 4.70 -7.28
CA ASP A 35 -17.69 5.65 -7.45
C ASP A 35 -17.95 6.52 -6.20
N ALA A 36 -17.61 6.02 -5.02
CA ALA A 36 -17.76 6.75 -3.77
C ALA A 36 -16.60 7.68 -3.45
N MET A 37 -15.44 7.46 -4.08
CA MET A 37 -14.23 8.25 -3.89
C MET A 37 -13.47 8.34 -5.21
N PRO A 38 -13.99 9.10 -6.19
CA PRO A 38 -13.30 9.33 -7.45
C PRO A 38 -11.98 10.09 -7.20
N LEU A 39 -10.97 9.84 -8.03
CA LEU A 39 -9.63 10.40 -7.93
C LEU A 39 -9.49 11.67 -8.80
N PRO A 40 -9.98 12.83 -8.35
CA PRO A 40 -10.21 13.99 -9.22
C PRO A 40 -8.94 14.60 -9.83
N GLY A 41 -7.81 14.51 -9.13
CA GLY A 41 -6.54 15.09 -9.57
C GLY A 41 -5.56 14.10 -10.18
N THR A 42 -5.97 12.84 -10.37
CA THR A 42 -5.09 11.76 -10.83
C THR A 42 -5.56 11.09 -12.11
N LEU A 43 -6.71 11.48 -12.63
CA LEU A 43 -7.25 10.96 -13.88
C LEU A 43 -6.48 11.58 -15.08
N TYR A 44 -6.04 10.72 -15.97
CA TYR A 44 -5.46 11.09 -17.24
C TYR A 44 -6.40 10.69 -18.37
N GLY A 45 -7.14 11.67 -18.91
CA GLY A 45 -8.29 11.36 -19.76
C GLY A 45 -9.40 10.67 -18.96
N ASP A 46 -10.24 9.90 -19.61
CA ASP A 46 -11.42 9.29 -18.97
C ASP A 46 -11.18 7.88 -18.38
N THR A 47 -9.97 7.32 -18.51
CA THR A 47 -9.76 5.88 -18.25
C THR A 47 -8.53 5.51 -17.44
N LEU A 48 -7.53 6.37 -17.29
CA LEU A 48 -6.27 6.02 -16.61
C LEU A 48 -5.95 7.02 -15.50
N ALA A 49 -5.70 6.50 -14.30
CA ALA A 49 -5.15 7.29 -13.21
C ALA A 49 -3.66 7.56 -13.46
N ASN A 50 -3.25 8.82 -13.28
CA ASN A 50 -1.86 9.24 -13.33
C ASN A 50 -1.52 10.03 -12.05
N PHE A 51 -0.58 9.51 -11.28
CA PHE A 51 -0.20 10.07 -9.98
C PHE A 51 1.06 10.96 -10.04
N ASN A 52 1.62 11.21 -11.22
CA ASN A 52 2.89 11.95 -11.34
C ASN A 52 2.79 13.34 -10.72
N GLU A 53 1.81 14.16 -11.13
CA GLU A 53 1.62 15.51 -10.58
C GLU A 53 1.40 15.48 -9.06
N PHE A 54 0.60 14.53 -8.59
CA PHE A 54 0.35 14.34 -7.15
C PHE A 54 1.66 14.11 -6.37
N PHE A 55 2.52 13.22 -6.85
CA PHE A 55 3.80 12.95 -6.19
C PHE A 55 4.81 14.08 -6.35
N ASP A 56 4.79 14.79 -7.50
CA ASP A 56 5.62 15.97 -7.73
C ASP A 56 5.29 17.12 -6.76
N VAL A 57 4.05 17.18 -6.28
CA VAL A 57 3.62 18.17 -5.26
C VAL A 57 3.83 17.63 -3.85
N MET A 58 3.41 16.41 -3.58
CA MET A 58 3.37 15.86 -2.23
C MET A 58 4.77 15.55 -1.67
N THR A 59 5.66 14.97 -2.49
CA THR A 59 7.01 14.59 -2.04
C THR A 59 7.82 15.82 -1.60
N PRO A 60 7.97 16.89 -2.42
CA PRO A 60 8.66 18.09 -1.99
C PRO A 60 8.03 18.78 -0.78
N TYR A 61 6.70 18.74 -0.66
CA TYR A 61 6.02 19.27 0.52
C TYR A 61 6.48 18.58 1.79
N VAL A 62 6.46 17.24 1.82
CA VAL A 62 6.90 16.44 2.99
C VAL A 62 8.37 16.65 3.28
N GLU A 63 9.22 16.69 2.25
CA GLU A 63 10.64 16.96 2.39
C GLU A 63 10.94 18.36 2.96
N ALA A 64 10.24 19.38 2.47
CA ALA A 64 10.39 20.73 2.99
C ALA A 64 10.03 20.83 4.48
N VAL A 65 8.97 20.12 4.90
CA VAL A 65 8.58 20.02 6.31
C VAL A 65 9.64 19.27 7.12
N ALA A 66 10.13 18.12 6.61
CA ALA A 66 11.14 17.30 7.28
C ALA A 66 12.48 18.04 7.47
N LYS A 67 12.88 18.82 6.47
CA LYS A 67 14.13 19.62 6.46
C LYS A 67 13.97 21.03 7.05
N SER A 68 12.82 21.34 7.63
CA SER A 68 12.55 22.65 8.22
C SER A 68 13.56 23.00 9.33
N LYS A 69 14.10 24.21 9.28
CA LYS A 69 15.00 24.74 10.33
C LYS A 69 14.23 25.31 11.54
N ALA A 70 12.92 25.23 11.56
CA ALA A 70 12.11 25.69 12.68
C ALA A 70 12.43 24.86 13.94
N LYS A 71 12.57 25.52 15.08
CA LYS A 71 12.82 24.88 16.38
C LYS A 71 11.75 23.83 16.75
N SER A 72 10.53 24.06 16.31
CA SER A 72 9.41 23.14 16.43
C SER A 72 8.46 23.32 15.25
N LEU A 73 7.89 22.23 14.77
CA LEU A 73 6.88 22.24 13.73
C LEU A 73 5.50 22.48 14.33
N SER A 74 4.72 23.37 13.71
CA SER A 74 3.30 23.50 14.04
C SER A 74 2.53 22.27 13.53
N PRO A 75 1.40 21.90 14.13
CA PRO A 75 0.58 20.79 13.63
C PRO A 75 -0.08 21.06 12.27
N VAL A 76 -0.04 22.32 11.80
CA VAL A 76 -0.68 22.78 10.55
C VAL A 76 -0.15 22.05 9.32
N TRP A 77 1.11 21.62 9.32
CA TRP A 77 1.67 20.86 8.18
C TRP A 77 0.87 19.58 7.86
N LYS A 78 0.27 18.95 8.89
CA LYS A 78 -0.57 17.76 8.67
C LYS A 78 -1.88 18.13 7.97
N GLN A 79 -2.43 19.32 8.27
CA GLN A 79 -3.61 19.82 7.58
C GLN A 79 -3.28 20.20 6.13
N GLY A 80 -2.11 20.78 5.89
CA GLY A 80 -1.62 21.04 4.54
C GLY A 80 -1.45 19.76 3.72
N LEU A 81 -0.83 18.73 4.31
CA LEU A 81 -0.72 17.42 3.70
C LEU A 81 -2.10 16.80 3.41
N GLN A 82 -3.02 16.86 4.39
CA GLN A 82 -4.39 16.36 4.19
C GLN A 82 -5.10 17.09 3.05
N GLY A 83 -4.91 18.42 2.95
CA GLY A 83 -5.47 19.20 1.86
C GLY A 83 -4.97 18.77 0.48
N ILE A 84 -3.68 18.45 0.36
CA ILE A 84 -3.11 17.90 -0.88
C ILE A 84 -3.75 16.54 -1.19
N LEU A 85 -3.81 15.64 -0.19
CA LEU A 85 -4.43 14.33 -0.35
C LEU A 85 -5.90 14.45 -0.80
N ASP A 86 -6.68 15.27 -0.12
CA ASP A 86 -8.11 15.46 -0.42
C ASP A 86 -8.32 16.08 -1.81
N SER A 87 -7.40 16.92 -2.27
CA SER A 87 -7.50 17.56 -3.60
C SER A 87 -7.21 16.59 -4.73
N TYR A 88 -6.21 15.74 -4.59
CA TYR A 88 -5.78 14.82 -5.65
C TYR A 88 -6.49 13.46 -5.60
N LEU A 89 -6.73 12.93 -4.40
CA LEU A 89 -7.31 11.60 -4.21
C LEU A 89 -8.80 11.63 -3.90
N GLY A 90 -9.36 12.81 -3.66
CA GLY A 90 -10.71 12.96 -3.15
C GLY A 90 -10.79 12.79 -1.63
N LYS A 91 -11.81 13.42 -1.05
CA LYS A 91 -12.04 13.30 0.39
C LYS A 91 -12.70 11.96 0.69
N CYS A 92 -12.08 11.19 1.59
CA CYS A 92 -12.65 9.92 2.04
C CYS A 92 -14.06 10.14 2.63
N PRO A 93 -15.09 9.44 2.13
CA PRO A 93 -16.46 9.60 2.61
C PRO A 93 -16.62 9.00 4.01
N GLU A 94 -17.40 9.66 4.87
CA GLU A 94 -17.81 9.08 6.16
C GLU A 94 -18.79 7.92 5.95
N SER A 95 -19.65 8.03 4.93
CA SER A 95 -20.58 6.99 4.50
C SER A 95 -20.89 7.13 3.01
N PHE A 96 -21.29 6.03 2.38
CA PHE A 96 -21.66 5.99 0.96
C PHE A 96 -22.76 4.95 0.73
N LYS A 97 -23.42 5.04 -0.43
CA LYS A 97 -24.41 4.05 -0.86
C LYS A 97 -23.78 3.08 -1.87
N TYR A 98 -24.00 1.80 -1.67
CA TYR A 98 -23.62 0.75 -2.59
C TYR A 98 -24.73 -0.30 -2.65
N GLU A 99 -25.22 -0.63 -3.85
CA GLU A 99 -26.33 -1.56 -4.08
C GLU A 99 -27.55 -1.31 -3.18
N GLY A 100 -27.93 -0.05 -3.03
CA GLY A 100 -29.11 0.36 -2.26
C GLY A 100 -28.94 0.38 -0.73
N LYS A 101 -27.79 -0.04 -0.22
CA LYS A 101 -27.44 0.01 1.22
C LYS A 101 -26.47 1.13 1.52
N THR A 102 -26.52 1.63 2.75
CA THR A 102 -25.55 2.64 3.24
C THR A 102 -24.47 1.96 4.06
N TYR A 103 -23.25 2.28 3.76
CA TYR A 103 -22.06 1.76 4.43
C TYR A 103 -21.15 2.89 4.92
N THR A 104 -20.40 2.63 5.98
CA THR A 104 -19.13 3.29 6.25
C THR A 104 -18.01 2.49 5.59
N PRO A 105 -16.81 3.04 5.37
CA PRO A 105 -15.69 2.27 4.81
C PRO A 105 -15.41 0.96 5.59
N LYS A 106 -15.54 0.97 6.92
CA LYS A 106 -15.35 -0.23 7.74
C LYS A 106 -16.49 -1.25 7.60
N SER A 107 -17.72 -0.80 7.69
CA SER A 107 -18.87 -1.72 7.55
C SER A 107 -18.95 -2.33 6.14
N PHE A 108 -18.38 -1.67 5.15
CA PHE A 108 -18.27 -2.23 3.80
C PHE A 108 -17.29 -3.40 3.76
N VAL A 109 -16.10 -3.28 4.36
CA VAL A 109 -15.16 -4.42 4.47
C VAL A 109 -15.80 -5.60 5.20
N GLU A 110 -16.50 -5.34 6.31
CA GLU A 110 -17.20 -6.38 7.06
C GLU A 110 -18.26 -7.10 6.20
N SER A 111 -18.94 -6.35 5.33
CA SER A 111 -19.95 -6.92 4.42
C SER A 111 -19.40 -7.83 3.35
N LEU A 112 -18.11 -7.74 3.04
CA LEU A 112 -17.44 -8.60 2.06
C LEU A 112 -17.18 -10.02 2.58
N GLY A 113 -17.35 -10.26 3.88
CA GLY A 113 -17.15 -11.57 4.50
C GLY A 113 -15.70 -12.07 4.47
N LEU A 114 -14.75 -11.18 4.27
CA LEU A 114 -13.32 -11.51 4.25
C LEU A 114 -12.77 -11.64 5.67
N ASN A 115 -12.15 -12.78 5.99
CA ASN A 115 -11.32 -12.89 7.17
C ASN A 115 -9.91 -12.40 6.86
N LEU A 116 -9.59 -11.17 7.23
CA LEU A 116 -8.30 -10.54 6.93
C LEU A 116 -7.11 -11.18 7.65
N ASP A 117 -7.37 -12.04 8.65
CA ASP A 117 -6.33 -12.79 9.36
C ASP A 117 -5.91 -14.08 8.64
N ASP A 118 -6.66 -14.52 7.62
CA ASP A 118 -6.32 -15.69 6.80
C ASP A 118 -5.25 -15.40 5.75
N TYR A 119 -4.96 -14.12 5.50
CA TYR A 119 -3.93 -13.72 4.55
C TYR A 119 -2.53 -13.84 5.15
N VAL A 120 -1.65 -14.52 4.45
CA VAL A 120 -0.27 -14.79 4.86
C VAL A 120 0.70 -14.22 3.85
N SER A 121 1.77 -13.58 4.35
CA SER A 121 2.91 -13.21 3.51
C SER A 121 3.94 -14.33 3.51
N ILE A 122 4.36 -14.76 2.32
CA ILE A 122 5.41 -15.77 2.12
C ILE A 122 6.52 -15.21 1.27
N THR A 123 7.72 -15.70 1.49
CA THR A 123 8.93 -15.33 0.73
C THR A 123 9.89 -16.52 0.66
N SER A 124 10.90 -16.46 -0.20
CA SER A 124 11.90 -17.52 -0.33
C SER A 124 13.30 -16.91 -0.46
N PHE A 125 13.97 -16.73 0.67
CA PHE A 125 15.33 -16.22 0.73
C PHE A 125 16.29 -17.20 1.40
N THR A 126 17.41 -17.50 0.75
CA THR A 126 18.39 -18.49 1.22
C THR A 126 19.24 -17.99 2.38
N HIS A 127 19.31 -16.67 2.62
CA HIS A 127 20.11 -16.08 3.69
C HIS A 127 19.39 -16.05 5.06
N HIS A 128 18.11 -16.47 5.11
CA HIS A 128 17.38 -16.70 6.33
C HIS A 128 16.95 -18.16 6.46
N PRO A 129 16.83 -18.71 7.67
CA PRO A 129 16.35 -20.06 7.87
C PRO A 129 14.94 -20.25 7.29
N PHE A 130 14.73 -21.36 6.58
CA PHE A 130 13.39 -21.70 6.11
C PHE A 130 12.48 -22.10 7.29
N TRP A 131 11.18 -21.95 7.09
CA TRP A 131 10.13 -22.22 8.07
C TRP A 131 10.19 -21.34 9.31
N THR A 132 10.81 -20.15 9.17
CA THR A 132 10.82 -19.10 10.16
C THR A 132 10.20 -17.84 9.60
N GLN A 133 9.84 -16.91 10.48
CA GLN A 133 9.36 -15.59 10.09
C GLN A 133 10.48 -14.57 10.22
N PHE A 134 10.58 -13.68 9.24
CA PHE A 134 11.43 -12.52 9.31
C PHE A 134 10.81 -11.35 8.55
N THR A 135 11.35 -10.17 8.74
CA THR A 135 10.96 -8.97 8.00
C THR A 135 11.80 -8.86 6.73
N VAL A 136 11.17 -8.78 5.57
CA VAL A 136 11.87 -8.49 4.32
C VAL A 136 12.42 -7.07 4.37
N GLU A 137 13.74 -6.91 4.32
CA GLU A 137 14.48 -5.68 4.54
C GLU A 137 14.60 -4.85 3.25
N VAL A 138 13.46 -4.37 2.74
CA VAL A 138 13.37 -3.46 1.60
C VAL A 138 12.69 -2.16 2.01
N GLN A 139 13.01 -1.05 1.33
CA GLN A 139 12.50 0.28 1.69
C GLN A 139 10.97 0.36 1.68
N ASP A 140 10.32 -0.35 0.76
CA ASP A 140 8.87 -0.37 0.61
C ASP A 140 8.16 -1.08 1.76
N ASN A 141 8.90 -1.92 2.51
CA ASN A 141 8.39 -2.61 3.70
C ASN A 141 8.51 -1.74 4.96
N TRP A 142 8.04 -0.50 4.90
CA TRP A 142 8.20 0.52 5.94
C TRP A 142 7.48 0.21 7.27
N ARG A 143 6.56 -0.78 7.28
CA ARG A 143 5.82 -1.21 8.48
C ARG A 143 6.43 -2.43 9.15
N TRP A 144 7.39 -3.08 8.51
CA TRP A 144 8.12 -4.24 9.03
C TRP A 144 7.22 -5.46 9.36
N PRO A 145 6.19 -5.78 8.56
CA PRO A 145 5.44 -7.01 8.77
C PRO A 145 6.33 -8.23 8.57
N LEU A 146 5.97 -9.30 9.27
CA LEU A 146 6.67 -10.57 9.16
C LEU A 146 6.16 -11.36 7.95
N SER A 147 7.07 -12.02 7.27
CA SER A 147 6.79 -12.97 6.20
C SER A 147 7.34 -14.34 6.56
N TRP A 148 6.63 -15.39 6.23
CA TRP A 148 7.14 -16.74 6.34
C TRP A 148 8.18 -17.00 5.25
N ASN A 149 9.36 -17.43 5.64
CA ASN A 149 10.39 -17.86 4.70
C ASN A 149 10.25 -19.35 4.43
N VAL A 150 10.01 -19.72 3.18
CA VAL A 150 9.80 -21.12 2.77
C VAL A 150 10.72 -21.47 1.60
N PRO A 151 11.09 -22.76 1.40
CA PRO A 151 11.78 -23.18 0.20
C PRO A 151 11.00 -22.82 -1.06
N MET A 152 11.69 -22.53 -2.17
CA MET A 152 11.05 -22.13 -3.42
C MET A 152 10.03 -23.17 -3.92
N ASP A 153 10.35 -24.45 -3.85
CA ASP A 153 9.43 -25.52 -4.26
C ASP A 153 8.15 -25.54 -3.42
N ASP A 154 8.27 -25.26 -2.13
CA ASP A 154 7.11 -25.19 -1.23
C ASP A 154 6.32 -23.89 -1.45
N MET A 155 6.98 -22.78 -1.75
CA MET A 155 6.32 -21.54 -2.14
C MET A 155 5.46 -21.76 -3.40
N MET A 156 6.00 -22.42 -4.42
CA MET A 156 5.25 -22.75 -5.63
C MET A 156 4.05 -23.67 -5.34
N ARG A 157 4.23 -24.69 -4.49
CA ARG A 157 3.12 -25.56 -4.08
C ARG A 157 2.03 -24.81 -3.32
N ILE A 158 2.40 -23.84 -2.48
CA ILE A 158 1.44 -22.98 -1.75
C ILE A 158 0.65 -22.14 -2.74
N ILE A 159 1.32 -21.52 -3.72
CA ILE A 159 0.70 -20.72 -4.77
C ILE A 159 -0.26 -21.59 -5.59
N ASP A 160 0.19 -22.72 -6.09
CA ASP A 160 -0.63 -23.65 -6.87
C ASP A 160 -1.87 -24.11 -6.08
N ASN A 161 -1.67 -24.49 -4.81
CA ASN A 161 -2.79 -24.88 -3.95
C ASN A 161 -3.79 -23.75 -3.72
N ALA A 162 -3.33 -22.52 -3.51
CA ALA A 162 -4.20 -21.35 -3.37
C ALA A 162 -5.05 -21.13 -4.63
N VAL A 163 -4.41 -21.10 -5.80
CA VAL A 163 -5.10 -20.89 -7.09
C VAL A 163 -6.08 -22.03 -7.39
N MET A 164 -5.70 -23.27 -7.17
CA MET A 164 -6.58 -24.44 -7.40
C MET A 164 -7.79 -24.48 -6.46
N ASN A 165 -7.71 -23.81 -5.31
CA ASN A 165 -8.83 -23.67 -4.38
C ASN A 165 -9.62 -22.36 -4.55
N GLY A 166 -9.39 -21.61 -5.65
CA GLY A 166 -10.14 -20.41 -6.00
C GLY A 166 -9.68 -19.14 -5.30
N TYR A 167 -8.50 -19.14 -4.68
CA TYR A 167 -7.90 -17.96 -4.10
C TYR A 167 -7.03 -17.23 -5.12
N THR A 168 -6.91 -15.91 -4.97
CA THR A 168 -5.96 -15.10 -5.73
C THR A 168 -4.65 -14.94 -4.95
N VAL A 169 -3.55 -14.76 -5.68
CA VAL A 169 -2.22 -14.52 -5.11
C VAL A 169 -1.74 -13.15 -5.57
N ALA A 170 -1.41 -12.29 -4.62
CA ALA A 170 -0.70 -11.05 -4.91
C ALA A 170 0.80 -11.36 -4.92
N TRP A 171 1.47 -11.13 -6.04
CA TRP A 171 2.87 -11.43 -6.25
C TRP A 171 3.68 -10.18 -6.55
N GLY A 172 4.85 -10.09 -5.98
CA GLY A 172 5.86 -9.08 -6.31
C GLY A 172 7.19 -9.77 -6.62
N GLY A 173 7.83 -9.39 -7.70
CA GLY A 173 9.10 -9.95 -8.12
C GLY A 173 9.99 -8.92 -8.76
N ASP A 174 11.30 -9.14 -8.72
CA ASP A 174 12.27 -8.35 -9.46
C ASP A 174 12.20 -8.72 -10.95
N VAL A 175 11.98 -7.72 -11.77
CA VAL A 175 11.91 -7.85 -13.23
C VAL A 175 13.20 -7.36 -13.93
N SER A 176 14.25 -7.07 -13.16
CA SER A 176 15.54 -6.62 -13.67
C SER A 176 16.55 -7.75 -13.94
N GLU A 177 16.19 -8.98 -13.61
CA GLU A 177 17.04 -10.16 -13.77
C GLU A 177 17.29 -10.51 -15.26
N GLU A 178 18.50 -11.08 -15.52
CA GLU A 178 18.81 -11.65 -16.83
C GLU A 178 17.81 -12.76 -17.19
N GLY A 179 17.30 -12.72 -18.41
CA GLY A 179 16.33 -13.71 -18.93
C GLY A 179 14.89 -13.25 -18.93
N ILE A 180 14.57 -12.13 -18.27
CA ILE A 180 13.26 -11.50 -18.43
C ILE A 180 13.19 -10.81 -19.78
N THR A 181 12.27 -11.24 -20.62
CA THR A 181 12.03 -10.66 -21.94
C THR A 181 10.82 -9.71 -21.91
N ARG A 182 10.68 -8.86 -22.95
CA ARG A 182 9.51 -8.00 -23.11
C ARG A 182 8.20 -8.80 -23.31
N ASP A 183 8.31 -10.05 -23.69
CA ASP A 183 7.17 -10.95 -23.94
C ASP A 183 6.77 -11.73 -22.66
N GLY A 184 7.43 -11.46 -21.53
CA GLY A 184 7.07 -12.04 -20.23
C GLY A 184 7.49 -13.51 -20.04
N LEU A 185 8.46 -13.97 -20.81
CA LEU A 185 9.02 -15.33 -20.74
C LEU A 185 10.46 -15.29 -20.25
#